data_ea0c5dad2db06ffaad2a61511ed1ba3b
#
_entry.id   ea0c5dad2db06ffaad2a61511ed1ba3b
#
_cell.length_a   1.000
_cell.length_b   1.000
_cell.length_c   1.000
_cell.angle_alpha   90.00
_cell.angle_beta   90.00
_cell.angle_gamma   90.00
#
_symmetry.space_group_name_H-M   'P 1'
#
loop_
_entity.id
_entity.type
_entity.pdbx_description
1 polymer ?
#
loop_
_entity_poly.entity_id
_entity_poly.type
_entity_poly.pdbx_seq_one_letter_code
_entity_poly.pdbx_strand_id
1 'polypeptide(L)'
;MTQHYASMVPGATPTTQLLEVRAPFDDSLIATVATLDHAGVDQALTNAHQLFADKSAWLSAARRIEILNNAARLMQQHAERLTLLAAREGGKPLIDSRVEMTRAIDGIKLCAQCIRTGHGEEIPMGINAASMNRIAFSHHEPIGVVVALSAFNHPINLIVHQIGPAIAAGCPVIVKPANDTPLSCYELVRIFHQAGLPEAWCQVVSTIDHAVAEA
;
A
#
# COMPACT_ATOMS: atom_id res chain seq x y z
N MET A 1 -28.06 3.73 -5.02
CA MET A 1 -27.58 2.98 -3.82
C MET A 1 -26.21 3.51 -3.45
N THR A 2 -25.99 3.82 -2.19
CA THR A 2 -24.66 4.26 -1.68
C THR A 2 -23.69 3.09 -1.74
N GLN A 3 -22.49 3.30 -2.25
CA GLN A 3 -21.48 2.26 -2.35
C GLN A 3 -20.96 1.91 -0.94
N HIS A 4 -20.76 0.62 -0.67
CA HIS A 4 -20.18 0.13 0.58
C HIS A 4 -18.83 -0.55 0.29
N TYR A 5 -17.81 -0.18 1.08
CA TYR A 5 -16.47 -0.78 1.04
C TYR A 5 -16.32 -1.74 2.22
N ALA A 6 -16.21 -3.03 1.91
CA ALA A 6 -15.95 -4.07 2.91
C ALA A 6 -14.52 -3.98 3.45
N SER A 7 -14.26 -4.62 4.58
CA SER A 7 -12.90 -4.77 5.12
C SER A 7 -11.99 -5.48 4.11
N MET A 8 -10.73 -5.05 4.04
CA MET A 8 -9.68 -5.67 3.24
C MET A 8 -8.59 -6.31 4.11
N VAL A 9 -8.99 -6.81 5.27
CA VAL A 9 -8.16 -7.63 6.15
C VAL A 9 -8.70 -9.05 6.16
N PRO A 10 -8.01 -10.04 5.55
CA PRO A 10 -8.48 -11.43 5.54
C PRO A 10 -8.66 -11.98 6.95
N GLY A 11 -9.83 -12.57 7.20
CA GLY A 11 -10.16 -13.18 8.50
C GLY A 11 -10.61 -12.20 9.59
N ALA A 12 -10.52 -10.88 9.40
CA ALA A 12 -11.01 -9.93 10.37
C ALA A 12 -12.53 -9.76 10.28
N THR A 13 -13.16 -9.62 11.45
CA THR A 13 -14.59 -9.30 11.55
C THR A 13 -14.76 -7.78 11.70
N PRO A 14 -15.45 -7.11 10.75
CA PRO A 14 -15.74 -5.68 10.89
C PRO A 14 -16.61 -5.37 12.08
N THR A 15 -16.47 -4.17 12.64
CA THR A 15 -17.40 -3.66 13.65
C THR A 15 -18.77 -3.35 13.04
N THR A 16 -19.77 -3.09 13.88
CA THR A 16 -21.10 -2.64 13.42
C THR A 16 -21.12 -1.17 13.00
N GLN A 17 -20.10 -0.41 13.37
CA GLN A 17 -19.95 1.00 13.02
C GLN A 17 -19.38 1.13 11.62
N LEU A 18 -19.86 2.11 10.86
CA LEU A 18 -19.39 2.44 9.52
C LEU A 18 -18.77 3.83 9.51
N LEU A 19 -17.67 3.97 8.81
CA LEU A 19 -17.13 5.27 8.47
C LEU A 19 -17.88 5.83 7.27
N GLU A 20 -18.60 6.94 7.45
CA GLU A 20 -19.22 7.68 6.36
C GLU A 20 -18.20 8.59 5.69
N VAL A 21 -18.07 8.47 4.38
CA VAL A 21 -17.22 9.34 3.57
C VAL A 21 -18.10 10.32 2.81
N ARG A 22 -17.92 11.61 3.10
CA ARG A 22 -18.74 12.69 2.56
C ARG A 22 -17.92 13.63 1.68
N ALA A 23 -18.54 14.17 0.65
CA ALA A 23 -17.91 15.18 -0.20
C ALA A 23 -17.78 16.50 0.57
N PRO A 24 -16.57 17.10 0.69
CA PRO A 24 -16.39 18.37 1.39
C PRO A 24 -17.14 19.55 0.75
N PHE A 25 -17.52 19.42 -0.53
CA PHE A 25 -18.18 20.50 -1.27
C PHE A 25 -19.65 20.71 -0.86
N ASP A 26 -20.42 19.64 -0.65
CA ASP A 26 -21.86 19.70 -0.45
C ASP A 26 -22.37 18.76 0.65
N ASP A 27 -21.46 18.16 1.41
CA ASP A 27 -21.72 17.17 2.46
C ASP A 27 -22.49 15.91 1.97
N SER A 28 -22.56 15.70 0.66
CA SER A 28 -23.22 14.51 0.11
C SER A 28 -22.47 13.25 0.49
N LEU A 29 -23.21 12.20 0.92
CA LEU A 29 -22.63 10.90 1.21
C LEU A 29 -22.11 10.25 -0.09
N ILE A 30 -20.80 9.98 -0.13
CA ILE A 30 -20.15 9.28 -1.26
C ILE A 30 -20.25 7.77 -1.08
N ALA A 31 -19.81 7.28 0.08
CA ALA A 31 -19.74 5.86 0.39
C ALA A 31 -19.70 5.63 1.91
N THR A 32 -19.82 4.35 2.29
CA THR A 32 -19.52 3.89 3.66
C THR A 32 -18.39 2.87 3.62
N VAL A 33 -17.58 2.85 4.67
CA VAL A 33 -16.43 1.95 4.82
C VAL A 33 -16.59 1.14 6.10
N ALA A 34 -16.38 -0.16 6.03
CA ALA A 34 -16.34 -1.03 7.20
C ALA A 34 -15.13 -0.68 8.09
N THR A 35 -15.36 -0.62 9.41
CA THR A 35 -14.30 -0.30 10.37
C THR A 35 -13.89 -1.52 11.17
N LEU A 36 -12.67 -1.46 11.72
CA LEU A 36 -12.07 -2.50 12.54
C LEU A 36 -11.81 -1.96 13.95
N ASP A 37 -11.84 -2.87 14.91
CA ASP A 37 -11.40 -2.68 16.29
C ASP A 37 -9.97 -3.21 16.51
N HIS A 38 -9.51 -3.28 17.76
CA HIS A 38 -8.20 -3.84 18.12
C HIS A 38 -8.02 -5.28 17.61
N ALA A 39 -9.05 -6.14 17.69
CA ALA A 39 -8.95 -7.50 17.22
C ALA A 39 -8.75 -7.57 15.70
N GLY A 40 -9.38 -6.67 14.94
CA GLY A 40 -9.19 -6.56 13.50
C GLY A 40 -7.80 -6.06 13.13
N VAL A 41 -7.21 -5.15 13.90
CA VAL A 41 -5.81 -4.69 13.72
C VAL A 41 -4.84 -5.80 14.05
N ASP A 42 -5.03 -6.52 15.16
CA ASP A 42 -4.20 -7.68 15.52
C ASP A 42 -4.25 -8.78 14.46
N GLN A 43 -5.42 -8.99 13.84
CA GLN A 43 -5.54 -9.92 12.71
C GLN A 43 -4.71 -9.47 11.51
N ALA A 44 -4.72 -8.17 11.18
CA ALA A 44 -3.91 -7.62 10.09
C ALA A 44 -2.41 -7.79 10.35
N LEU A 45 -1.96 -7.49 11.58
CA LEU A 45 -0.58 -7.68 12.02
C LEU A 45 -0.18 -9.16 11.97
N THR A 46 -1.03 -10.05 12.45
CA THR A 46 -0.81 -11.51 12.43
C THR A 46 -0.64 -12.01 11.00
N ASN A 47 -1.53 -11.63 10.08
CA ASN A 47 -1.46 -12.01 8.69
C ASN A 47 -0.13 -11.55 8.05
N ALA A 48 0.22 -10.28 8.24
CA ALA A 48 1.42 -9.71 7.65
C ALA A 48 2.70 -10.31 8.27
N HIS A 49 2.72 -10.52 9.59
CA HIS A 49 3.86 -11.12 10.28
C HIS A 49 4.10 -12.57 9.84
N GLN A 50 3.04 -13.38 9.70
CA GLN A 50 3.14 -14.75 9.23
C GLN A 50 3.75 -14.83 7.83
N LEU A 51 3.32 -13.94 6.90
CA LEU A 51 3.89 -13.84 5.56
C LEU A 51 5.38 -13.45 5.57
N PHE A 52 5.77 -12.55 6.46
CA PHE A 52 7.17 -12.17 6.59
C PHE A 52 8.03 -13.27 7.23
N ALA A 53 7.52 -13.93 8.27
CA ALA A 53 8.24 -14.98 8.99
C ALA A 53 8.47 -16.25 8.12
N ASP A 54 7.55 -16.56 7.23
CA ASP A 54 7.68 -17.68 6.29
C ASP A 54 8.38 -17.24 5.01
N LYS A 55 9.71 -17.45 4.96
CA LYS A 55 10.50 -17.10 3.77
C LYS A 55 10.06 -17.86 2.49
N SER A 56 9.36 -18.99 2.62
CA SER A 56 8.83 -19.71 1.46
C SER A 56 7.62 -19.01 0.81
N ALA A 57 6.93 -18.15 1.56
CA ALA A 57 5.82 -17.35 1.09
C ALA A 57 6.27 -16.03 0.44
N TRP A 58 7.56 -15.71 0.46
CA TRP A 58 8.07 -14.45 -0.11
C TRP A 58 7.88 -14.39 -1.62
N LEU A 59 7.39 -13.25 -2.09
CA LEU A 59 7.26 -13.00 -3.51
C LEU A 59 8.64 -12.76 -4.15
N SER A 60 8.96 -13.55 -5.17
CA SER A 60 10.20 -13.37 -5.93
C SER A 60 10.28 -11.97 -6.56
N ALA A 61 11.49 -11.48 -6.83
CA ALA A 61 11.70 -10.20 -7.53
C ALA A 61 10.92 -10.15 -8.86
N ALA A 62 10.94 -11.24 -9.63
CA ALA A 62 10.20 -11.33 -10.89
C ALA A 62 8.69 -11.17 -10.69
N ARG A 63 8.13 -11.83 -9.68
CA ARG A 63 6.70 -11.74 -9.37
C ARG A 63 6.31 -10.33 -8.90
N ARG A 64 7.12 -9.68 -8.07
CA ARG A 64 6.88 -8.29 -7.63
C ARG A 64 6.91 -7.30 -8.80
N ILE A 65 7.88 -7.46 -9.73
CA ILE A 65 7.95 -6.65 -10.96
C ILE A 65 6.68 -6.84 -11.81
N GLU A 66 6.23 -8.08 -11.98
CA GLU A 66 5.00 -8.37 -12.74
C GLU A 66 3.77 -7.71 -12.10
N ILE A 67 3.59 -7.85 -10.79
CA ILE A 67 2.49 -7.25 -10.03
C ILE A 67 2.50 -5.71 -10.17
N LEU A 68 3.65 -5.06 -9.95
CA LEU A 68 3.79 -3.62 -10.05
C LEU A 68 3.48 -3.11 -11.48
N ASN A 69 3.97 -3.78 -12.51
CA ASN A 69 3.67 -3.41 -13.90
C ASN A 69 2.18 -3.59 -14.23
N ASN A 70 1.56 -4.68 -13.77
CA ASN A 70 0.13 -4.91 -13.94
C ASN A 70 -0.69 -3.86 -13.19
N ALA A 71 -0.30 -3.51 -11.95
CA ALA A 71 -0.95 -2.46 -11.17
C ALA A 71 -0.87 -1.10 -11.90
N ALA A 72 0.30 -0.69 -12.39
CA ALA A 72 0.45 0.54 -13.16
C ALA A 72 -0.44 0.56 -14.42
N ARG A 73 -0.56 -0.57 -15.13
CA ARG A 73 -1.44 -0.71 -16.30
C ARG A 73 -2.91 -0.59 -15.91
N LEU A 74 -3.35 -1.24 -14.85
CA LEU A 74 -4.72 -1.14 -14.32
C LEU A 74 -5.03 0.29 -13.84
N MET A 75 -4.10 0.93 -13.12
CA MET A 75 -4.23 2.33 -12.72
C MET A 75 -4.42 3.24 -13.94
N GLN A 76 -3.64 3.02 -15.02
CA GLN A 76 -3.79 3.79 -16.27
C GLN A 76 -5.16 3.58 -16.90
N GLN A 77 -5.68 2.35 -16.92
CA GLN A 77 -7.00 2.03 -17.47
C GLN A 77 -8.14 2.68 -16.67
N HIS A 78 -7.98 2.84 -15.36
CA HIS A 78 -8.95 3.42 -14.45
C HIS A 78 -8.65 4.87 -14.04
N ALA A 79 -7.68 5.53 -14.71
CA ALA A 79 -7.13 6.82 -14.28
C ALA A 79 -8.21 7.89 -14.09
N GLU A 80 -9.13 8.05 -15.03
CA GLU A 80 -10.18 9.08 -14.94
C GLU A 80 -11.12 8.81 -13.75
N ARG A 81 -11.54 7.55 -13.56
CA ARG A 81 -12.41 7.15 -12.43
C ARG A 81 -11.73 7.42 -11.07
N LEU A 82 -10.46 7.03 -10.94
CA LEU A 82 -9.68 7.26 -9.71
C LEU A 82 -9.47 8.75 -9.45
N THR A 83 -9.17 9.52 -10.50
CA THR A 83 -9.00 10.97 -10.42
C THR A 83 -10.28 11.66 -9.91
N LEU A 84 -11.43 11.30 -10.47
CA LEU A 84 -12.72 11.83 -10.05
C LEU A 84 -13.05 11.44 -8.60
N LEU A 85 -12.75 10.21 -8.19
CA LEU A 85 -12.95 9.76 -6.82
C LEU A 85 -12.11 10.58 -5.84
N ALA A 86 -10.80 10.73 -6.11
CA ALA A 86 -9.89 11.50 -5.27
C ALA A 86 -10.29 12.99 -5.19
N ALA A 87 -10.72 13.59 -6.29
CA ALA A 87 -11.22 14.95 -6.30
C ALA A 87 -12.49 15.10 -5.46
N ARG A 88 -13.40 14.12 -5.55
CA ARG A 88 -14.68 14.14 -4.84
C ARG A 88 -14.54 13.94 -3.34
N GLU A 89 -13.77 12.93 -2.90
CA GLU A 89 -13.57 12.67 -1.47
C GLU A 89 -12.67 13.71 -0.80
N GLY A 90 -11.65 14.24 -1.53
CA GLY A 90 -10.70 15.22 -1.00
C GLY A 90 -11.12 16.68 -1.19
N GLY A 91 -12.18 16.96 -1.96
CA GLY A 91 -12.64 18.32 -2.22
C GLY A 91 -11.63 19.20 -2.97
N LYS A 92 -10.65 18.60 -3.65
CA LYS A 92 -9.57 19.34 -4.33
C LYS A 92 -9.86 19.54 -5.83
N PRO A 93 -9.22 20.54 -6.48
CA PRO A 93 -9.39 20.79 -7.90
C PRO A 93 -9.08 19.55 -8.74
N LEU A 94 -9.92 19.27 -9.74
CA LEU A 94 -9.76 18.11 -10.60
C LEU A 94 -8.43 18.10 -11.37
N ILE A 95 -7.92 19.29 -11.73
CA ILE A 95 -6.62 19.42 -12.40
C ILE A 95 -5.48 18.89 -11.54
N ASP A 96 -5.50 19.18 -10.23
CA ASP A 96 -4.48 18.73 -9.29
C ASP A 96 -4.57 17.21 -9.07
N SER A 97 -5.79 16.66 -9.04
CA SER A 97 -6.00 15.22 -8.97
C SER A 97 -5.53 14.48 -10.23
N ARG A 98 -5.60 15.11 -11.42
CA ARG A 98 -5.02 14.55 -12.65
C ARG A 98 -3.50 14.49 -12.60
N VAL A 99 -2.86 15.55 -12.11
CA VAL A 99 -1.40 15.59 -11.91
C VAL A 99 -0.99 14.53 -10.91
N GLU A 100 -1.72 14.42 -9.80
CA GLU A 100 -1.49 13.39 -8.78
C GLU A 100 -1.56 11.97 -9.37
N MET A 101 -2.61 11.67 -10.15
CA MET A 101 -2.79 10.36 -10.77
C MET A 101 -1.64 10.01 -11.74
N THR A 102 -1.18 10.96 -12.54
CA THR A 102 -0.05 10.79 -13.44
C THR A 102 1.21 10.42 -12.66
N ARG A 103 1.50 11.16 -11.56
CA ARG A 103 2.66 10.90 -10.69
C ARG A 103 2.56 9.54 -9.99
N ALA A 104 1.37 9.16 -9.54
CA ALA A 104 1.12 7.88 -8.89
C ALA A 104 1.41 6.70 -9.81
N ILE A 105 0.93 6.74 -11.06
CA ILE A 105 1.20 5.69 -12.06
C ILE A 105 2.69 5.58 -12.34
N ASP A 106 3.37 6.73 -12.50
CA ASP A 106 4.81 6.76 -12.75
C ASP A 106 5.60 6.23 -11.55
N GLY A 107 5.19 6.58 -10.33
CA GLY A 107 5.77 6.08 -9.09
C GLY A 107 5.76 4.54 -8.99
N ILE A 108 4.66 3.89 -9.38
CA ILE A 108 4.59 2.41 -9.38
C ILE A 108 5.52 1.82 -10.44
N LYS A 109 5.65 2.46 -11.62
CA LYS A 109 6.61 2.02 -12.65
C LYS A 109 8.05 2.13 -12.15
N LEU A 110 8.37 3.24 -11.47
CA LEU A 110 9.70 3.44 -10.84
C LEU A 110 9.98 2.36 -9.79
N CYS A 111 9.01 1.98 -8.97
CA CYS A 111 9.17 0.88 -8.00
C CYS A 111 9.55 -0.44 -8.70
N ALA A 112 8.90 -0.76 -9.83
CA ALA A 112 9.26 -1.96 -10.61
C ALA A 112 10.67 -1.87 -11.23
N GLN A 113 11.10 -0.68 -11.63
CA GLN A 113 12.44 -0.44 -12.16
C GLN A 113 13.50 -0.56 -11.07
N CYS A 114 13.25 -0.03 -9.87
CA CYS A 114 14.18 -0.13 -8.74
C CYS A 114 14.54 -1.58 -8.38
N ILE A 115 13.61 -2.53 -8.52
CA ILE A 115 13.91 -3.95 -8.31
C ILE A 115 14.95 -4.46 -9.33
N ARG A 116 14.93 -3.94 -10.57
CA ARG A 116 15.84 -4.35 -11.63
C ARG A 116 17.24 -3.76 -11.50
N THR A 117 17.35 -2.59 -10.89
CA THR A 117 18.58 -1.81 -10.77
C THR A 117 19.18 -1.87 -9.37
N GLY A 118 18.41 -2.31 -8.38
CA GLY A 118 18.88 -2.47 -7.01
C GLY A 118 19.92 -3.60 -6.90
N HIS A 119 21.08 -3.28 -6.34
CA HIS A 119 22.17 -4.23 -6.11
C HIS A 119 22.85 -3.95 -4.78
N GLY A 120 23.56 -4.95 -4.26
CA GLY A 120 24.51 -4.77 -3.17
C GLY A 120 25.85 -4.25 -3.66
N GLU A 121 26.76 -4.08 -2.74
CA GLU A 121 28.12 -3.61 -2.99
C GLU A 121 29.13 -4.71 -2.66
N GLU A 122 30.18 -4.81 -3.46
CA GLU A 122 31.36 -5.58 -3.11
C GLU A 122 32.19 -4.78 -2.09
N ILE A 123 32.52 -5.43 -0.97
CA ILE A 123 33.31 -4.82 0.09
C ILE A 123 34.76 -5.24 -0.09
N PRO A 124 35.73 -4.31 -0.26
CA PRO A 124 37.14 -4.63 -0.45
C PRO A 124 37.70 -5.46 0.73
N MET A 125 38.28 -6.60 0.39
CA MET A 125 38.91 -7.51 1.33
C MET A 125 40.40 -7.67 0.97
N GLY A 126 41.20 -8.35 1.83
CA GLY A 126 42.64 -8.51 1.60
C GLY A 126 43.50 -7.31 2.00
N ILE A 127 42.92 -6.35 2.69
CA ILE A 127 43.59 -5.12 3.18
C ILE A 127 44.38 -5.35 4.49
N ASN A 128 44.22 -6.50 5.13
CA ASN A 128 44.96 -6.94 6.29
C ASN A 128 44.98 -8.47 6.38
N ALA A 129 45.80 -9.02 7.28
CA ALA A 129 45.96 -10.47 7.42
C ALA A 129 44.65 -11.19 7.77
N ALA A 130 43.73 -10.56 8.53
CA ALA A 130 42.44 -11.15 8.92
C ALA A 130 41.44 -11.23 7.77
N SER A 131 41.56 -10.36 6.75
CA SER A 131 40.66 -10.31 5.59
C SER A 131 41.22 -11.00 4.33
N MET A 132 42.46 -11.54 4.40
CA MET A 132 43.04 -12.29 3.30
C MET A 132 42.20 -13.50 2.93
N ASN A 133 42.04 -13.75 1.61
CA ASN A 133 41.25 -14.86 1.04
C ASN A 133 39.77 -14.87 1.44
N ARG A 134 39.19 -13.72 1.77
CA ARG A 134 37.78 -13.53 2.02
C ARG A 134 37.12 -12.75 0.88
N ILE A 135 35.85 -13.02 0.64
CA ILE A 135 34.96 -12.22 -0.22
C ILE A 135 33.84 -11.70 0.67
N ALA A 136 33.50 -10.43 0.53
CA ALA A 136 32.38 -9.82 1.24
C ALA A 136 31.56 -8.96 0.28
N PHE A 137 30.26 -9.03 0.43
CA PHE A 137 29.30 -8.21 -0.30
C PHE A 137 28.09 -7.93 0.57
N SER A 138 27.41 -6.81 0.30
CA SER A 138 26.11 -6.52 0.92
C SER A 138 24.97 -7.11 0.08
N HIS A 139 23.87 -7.41 0.76
CA HIS A 139 22.64 -7.87 0.11
C HIS A 139 21.43 -7.20 0.78
N HIS A 140 20.44 -6.77 -0.01
CA HIS A 140 19.21 -6.16 0.48
C HIS A 140 18.13 -7.22 0.65
N GLU A 141 17.55 -7.29 1.85
CA GLU A 141 16.41 -8.17 2.17
C GLU A 141 15.23 -7.34 2.69
N PRO A 142 13.99 -7.87 2.64
CA PRO A 142 12.84 -7.23 3.27
C PRO A 142 13.09 -6.98 4.77
N ILE A 143 12.78 -5.78 5.25
CA ILE A 143 13.05 -5.39 6.65
C ILE A 143 12.02 -5.95 7.64
N GLY A 144 10.79 -6.24 7.18
CA GLY A 144 9.68 -6.64 8.03
C GLY A 144 8.33 -6.21 7.48
N VAL A 145 7.34 -6.15 8.35
CA VAL A 145 6.02 -5.59 8.04
C VAL A 145 6.11 -4.07 8.02
N VAL A 146 5.57 -3.45 6.99
CA VAL A 146 5.47 -1.99 6.86
C VAL A 146 4.08 -1.54 7.29
N VAL A 147 3.99 -0.61 8.23
CA VAL A 147 2.75 0.10 8.57
C VAL A 147 2.79 1.47 7.92
N ALA A 148 1.81 1.75 7.07
CA ALA A 148 1.70 2.96 6.28
C ALA A 148 0.54 3.83 6.79
N LEU A 149 0.83 4.96 7.42
CA LEU A 149 -0.15 5.95 7.83
C LEU A 149 -0.22 7.04 6.76
N SER A 150 -1.35 7.15 6.08
CA SER A 150 -1.47 8.07 4.93
C SER A 150 -2.23 9.34 5.29
N ALA A 151 -1.78 10.46 4.73
CA ALA A 151 -2.46 11.74 4.85
C ALA A 151 -3.56 11.92 3.79
N PHE A 152 -4.41 12.93 3.97
CA PHE A 152 -5.61 13.17 3.17
C PHE A 152 -5.38 13.98 1.89
N ASN A 153 -4.33 14.79 1.83
CA ASN A 153 -4.15 15.84 0.81
C ASN A 153 -3.79 15.32 -0.60
N HIS A 154 -3.18 14.14 -0.68
CA HIS A 154 -2.88 13.44 -1.94
C HIS A 154 -3.23 11.94 -1.80
N PRO A 155 -4.53 11.59 -1.77
CA PRO A 155 -5.00 10.29 -1.31
C PRO A 155 -4.60 9.13 -2.22
N ILE A 156 -4.20 9.39 -3.46
CA ILE A 156 -3.66 8.38 -4.38
C ILE A 156 -2.13 8.33 -4.28
N ASN A 157 -1.47 9.48 -4.44
CA ASN A 157 -0.02 9.50 -4.60
C ASN A 157 0.72 9.15 -3.29
N LEU A 158 0.20 9.57 -2.13
CA LEU A 158 0.80 9.21 -0.84
C LEU A 158 0.67 7.72 -0.54
N ILE A 159 -0.46 7.10 -0.88
CA ILE A 159 -0.61 5.65 -0.78
C ILE A 159 0.40 4.95 -1.68
N VAL A 160 0.56 5.40 -2.93
CA VAL A 160 1.56 4.85 -3.86
C VAL A 160 2.97 4.96 -3.30
N HIS A 161 3.35 6.10 -2.70
CA HIS A 161 4.68 6.30 -2.09
C HIS A 161 4.94 5.40 -0.88
N GLN A 162 3.90 4.88 -0.26
CA GLN A 162 4.00 4.00 0.90
C GLN A 162 3.96 2.52 0.49
N ILE A 163 2.92 2.10 -0.26
CA ILE A 163 2.74 0.68 -0.61
C ILE A 163 3.63 0.23 -1.76
N GLY A 164 3.89 1.09 -2.74
CA GLY A 164 4.72 0.75 -3.90
C GLY A 164 6.13 0.30 -3.52
N PRO A 165 6.91 1.12 -2.77
CA PRO A 165 8.25 0.74 -2.30
C PRO A 165 8.22 -0.46 -1.35
N ALA A 166 7.21 -0.59 -0.47
CA ALA A 166 7.08 -1.75 0.42
C ALA A 166 6.95 -3.05 -0.38
N ILE A 167 6.04 -3.09 -1.37
CA ILE A 167 5.88 -4.24 -2.27
C ILE A 167 7.15 -4.48 -3.07
N ALA A 168 7.80 -3.43 -3.59
CA ALA A 168 9.06 -3.55 -4.33
C ALA A 168 10.18 -4.15 -3.48
N ALA A 169 10.29 -3.76 -2.21
CA ALA A 169 11.24 -4.32 -1.26
C ALA A 169 10.91 -5.76 -0.82
N GLY A 170 9.65 -6.22 -1.04
CA GLY A 170 9.18 -7.54 -0.62
C GLY A 170 8.65 -7.56 0.81
N CYS A 171 8.19 -6.42 1.31
CA CYS A 171 7.60 -6.27 2.63
C CYS A 171 6.07 -6.36 2.55
N PRO A 172 5.41 -7.18 3.38
CA PRO A 172 3.97 -7.06 3.59
C PRO A 172 3.64 -5.67 4.15
N VAL A 173 2.50 -5.10 3.74
CA VAL A 173 2.14 -3.75 4.14
C VAL A 173 0.71 -3.68 4.67
N ILE A 174 0.54 -2.97 5.77
CA ILE A 174 -0.75 -2.60 6.34
C ILE A 174 -0.89 -1.09 6.16
N VAL A 175 -1.93 -0.67 5.45
CA VAL A 175 -2.16 0.75 5.21
C VAL A 175 -3.38 1.25 5.96
N LYS A 176 -3.20 2.33 6.71
CA LYS A 176 -4.29 3.10 7.33
C LYS A 176 -4.44 4.41 6.57
N PRO A 177 -5.46 4.56 5.72
CA PRO A 177 -5.75 5.84 5.07
C PRO A 177 -6.24 6.87 6.08
N ALA A 178 -6.21 8.14 5.70
CA ALA A 178 -6.94 9.17 6.42
C ALA A 178 -8.46 8.88 6.35
N ASN A 179 -9.17 9.16 7.44
CA ASN A 179 -10.62 8.91 7.52
C ASN A 179 -11.42 9.78 6.55
N ASP A 180 -10.90 10.96 6.18
CA ASP A 180 -11.55 11.87 5.24
C ASP A 180 -11.47 11.39 3.78
N THR A 181 -10.40 10.66 3.41
CA THR A 181 -10.13 10.24 2.03
C THR A 181 -9.71 8.77 1.93
N PRO A 182 -10.49 7.82 2.44
CA PRO A 182 -10.09 6.41 2.45
C PRO A 182 -10.36 5.70 1.12
N LEU A 183 -11.31 6.18 0.31
CA LEU A 183 -11.82 5.43 -0.84
C LEU A 183 -10.77 5.23 -1.92
N SER A 184 -9.93 6.23 -2.16
CA SER A 184 -8.78 6.12 -3.08
C SER A 184 -7.83 5.02 -2.66
N CYS A 185 -7.57 4.85 -1.36
CA CYS A 185 -6.75 3.77 -0.82
C CYS A 185 -7.38 2.40 -1.11
N TYR A 186 -8.66 2.22 -0.80
CA TYR A 186 -9.38 0.97 -1.07
C TYR A 186 -9.35 0.59 -2.54
N GLU A 187 -9.56 1.56 -3.44
CA GLU A 187 -9.51 1.32 -4.87
C GLU A 187 -8.10 0.96 -5.36
N LEU A 188 -7.06 1.62 -4.83
CA LEU A 188 -5.67 1.30 -5.17
C LEU A 188 -5.30 -0.12 -4.70
N VAL A 189 -5.58 -0.46 -3.44
CA VAL A 189 -5.26 -1.80 -2.91
C VAL A 189 -6.03 -2.87 -3.67
N ARG A 190 -7.31 -2.64 -4.04
CA ARG A 190 -8.06 -3.53 -4.93
C ARG A 190 -7.36 -3.73 -6.28
N ILE A 191 -6.81 -2.67 -6.86
CA ILE A 191 -6.03 -2.74 -8.11
C ILE A 191 -4.78 -3.62 -7.92
N PHE A 192 -4.08 -3.50 -6.80
CA PHE A 192 -2.93 -4.37 -6.52
C PHE A 192 -3.34 -5.84 -6.39
N HIS A 193 -4.46 -6.14 -5.72
CA HIS A 193 -5.00 -7.50 -5.64
C HIS A 193 -5.38 -8.02 -7.03
N GLN A 194 -6.04 -7.22 -7.86
CA GLN A 194 -6.34 -7.57 -9.26
C GLN A 194 -5.08 -7.73 -10.12
N ALA A 195 -4.01 -7.04 -9.80
CA ALA A 195 -2.71 -7.21 -10.45
C ALA A 195 -1.98 -8.50 -10.05
N GLY A 196 -2.53 -9.23 -9.07
CA GLY A 196 -2.05 -10.54 -8.61
C GLY A 196 -1.25 -10.50 -7.31
N LEU A 197 -1.32 -9.40 -6.54
CA LEU A 197 -0.82 -9.35 -5.17
C LEU A 197 -1.77 -10.13 -4.27
N PRO A 198 -1.32 -11.11 -3.47
CA PRO A 198 -2.19 -11.79 -2.53
C PRO A 198 -2.73 -10.81 -1.47
N GLU A 199 -3.99 -11.00 -1.06
CA GLU A 199 -4.71 -10.03 -0.22
C GLU A 199 -3.97 -9.70 1.09
N ALA A 200 -3.42 -10.70 1.76
CA ALA A 200 -2.70 -10.49 3.02
C ALA A 200 -1.35 -9.75 2.86
N TRP A 201 -0.83 -9.57 1.62
CA TRP A 201 0.38 -8.78 1.36
C TRP A 201 0.15 -7.26 1.40
N CYS A 202 -1.08 -6.81 1.17
CA CYS A 202 -1.46 -5.41 1.28
C CYS A 202 -2.87 -5.31 1.85
N GLN A 203 -2.99 -4.92 3.10
CA GLN A 203 -4.23 -4.87 3.84
C GLN A 203 -4.59 -3.43 4.18
N VAL A 204 -5.90 -3.11 4.19
CA VAL A 204 -6.39 -1.77 4.57
C VAL A 204 -7.10 -1.85 5.92
N VAL A 205 -6.65 -1.03 6.85
CA VAL A 205 -7.27 -0.86 8.16
C VAL A 205 -7.93 0.51 8.23
N SER A 206 -9.24 0.53 8.43
CA SER A 206 -9.99 1.74 8.75
C SER A 206 -10.61 1.62 10.13
N THR A 207 -10.48 2.67 10.93
CA THR A 207 -11.07 2.77 12.27
C THR A 207 -11.54 4.19 12.53
N ILE A 208 -12.60 4.34 13.30
CA ILE A 208 -13.08 5.64 13.81
C ILE A 208 -12.56 5.93 15.22
N ASP A 209 -12.00 4.94 15.89
CA ASP A 209 -11.40 5.09 17.21
C ASP A 209 -9.89 5.33 17.08
N HIS A 210 -9.44 6.49 17.58
CA HIS A 210 -8.03 6.86 17.56
C HIS A 210 -7.17 5.93 18.42
N ALA A 211 -7.69 5.42 19.53
CA ALA A 211 -6.96 4.49 20.39
C ALA A 211 -6.61 3.18 19.64
N VAL A 212 -7.48 2.72 18.75
CA VAL A 212 -7.22 1.54 17.89
C VAL A 212 -6.11 1.81 16.88
N ALA A 213 -5.91 3.07 16.47
CA ALA A 213 -4.88 3.45 15.52
C ALA A 213 -3.50 3.68 16.17
N GLU A 214 -3.46 3.86 17.50
CA GLU A 214 -2.25 4.12 18.29
C GLU A 214 -1.69 2.85 18.95
N ALA A 215 -2.43 1.76 18.93
CA ALA A 215 -2.05 0.45 19.48
C ALA A 215 -1.14 -0.32 18.51
#